data_88dc87edb679d8d0a196340e05044604
#
_entry.id   88dc87edb679d8d0a196340e05044604
#
_cell.length_a   1.000
_cell.length_b   1.000
_cell.length_c   1.000
_cell.angle_alpha   90.00
_cell.angle_beta   90.00
_cell.angle_gamma   90.00
#
_symmetry.space_group_name_H-M   'P 1'
#
loop_
_entity.id
_entity.type
_entity.pdbx_description
1 polymer ?
#
loop_
_entity_poly.entity_id
_entity_poly.type
_entity_poly.pdbx_seq_one_letter_code
_entity_poly.pdbx_strand_id
1 'polypeptide(L)'
;MTKIILASGSFLKKFILDNSHLPYEVVAADIDESVHDDLDVSERVVKLAADKCDTVARKYPAHIVIAADTLTADKTGLVYTKLTGDDDPFQTALGLSGQTVGVFTGCAIYIPGKGTKNILSTATIRYQSFTEENLRRLASDDNPNIRSGALGIFYDAPGFTLIEHIEGSYTGAFGLPMEFVYAQLD
;
A
#
# COMPACT_ATOMS: atom_id res chain seq x y z
N MET A 1 13.45 -23.87 9.16
CA MET A 1 13.07 -23.41 7.80
C MET A 1 12.98 -21.89 7.82
N THR A 2 13.51 -21.25 6.81
CA THR A 2 13.37 -19.80 6.63
C THR A 2 11.91 -19.47 6.37
N LYS A 3 11.30 -18.65 7.22
CA LYS A 3 9.92 -18.21 7.05
C LYS A 3 9.90 -16.83 6.40
N ILE A 4 8.78 -16.49 5.81
CA ILE A 4 8.52 -15.13 5.33
C ILE A 4 7.73 -14.38 6.40
N ILE A 5 8.14 -13.16 6.70
CA ILE A 5 7.45 -12.24 7.60
C ILE A 5 7.01 -11.02 6.81
N LEU A 6 5.73 -10.68 6.89
CA LEU A 6 5.21 -9.40 6.41
C LEU A 6 5.28 -8.37 7.55
N ALA A 7 6.14 -7.36 7.37
CA ALA A 7 6.31 -6.27 8.34
C ALA A 7 5.22 -5.18 8.17
N SER A 8 3.95 -5.58 8.08
CA SER A 8 2.82 -4.67 7.88
C SER A 8 1.52 -5.25 8.40
N GLY A 9 0.72 -4.42 9.08
CA GLY A 9 -0.66 -4.74 9.47
C GLY A 9 -1.71 -4.47 8.38
N SER A 10 -1.30 -3.94 7.21
CA SER A 10 -2.22 -3.55 6.15
C SER A 10 -3.02 -4.72 5.61
N PHE A 11 -4.34 -4.56 5.56
CA PHE A 11 -5.25 -5.56 5.01
C PHE A 11 -4.95 -5.85 3.53
N LEU A 12 -4.71 -4.83 2.70
CA LEU A 12 -4.44 -5.01 1.27
C LEU A 12 -3.15 -5.81 1.03
N LYS A 13 -2.09 -5.52 1.78
CA LYS A 13 -0.83 -6.26 1.66
C LYS A 13 -0.98 -7.72 2.07
N LYS A 14 -1.75 -7.98 3.14
CA LYS A 14 -2.10 -9.35 3.55
C LYS A 14 -2.88 -10.07 2.47
N PHE A 15 -3.93 -9.43 1.94
CA PHE A 15 -4.75 -10.00 0.87
C PHE A 15 -3.91 -10.37 -0.37
N ILE A 16 -2.97 -9.54 -0.78
CA ILE A 16 -2.07 -9.83 -1.90
C ILE A 16 -1.23 -11.07 -1.60
N LEU A 17 -0.63 -11.16 -0.40
CA LEU A 17 0.17 -12.32 -0.02
C LEU A 17 -0.68 -13.60 0.14
N ASP A 18 -1.88 -13.52 0.69
CA ASP A 18 -2.80 -14.65 0.80
C ASP A 18 -3.08 -15.28 -0.58
N ASN A 19 -3.24 -14.42 -1.61
CA ASN A 19 -3.46 -14.86 -2.99
C ASN A 19 -2.18 -15.28 -3.73
N SER A 20 -1.00 -15.05 -3.15
CA SER A 20 0.30 -15.46 -3.72
C SER A 20 0.67 -16.91 -3.40
N HIS A 21 -0.05 -17.57 -2.50
CA HIS A 21 0.26 -18.88 -1.94
C HIS A 21 1.64 -19.00 -1.24
N LEU A 22 2.27 -17.87 -0.91
CA LEU A 22 3.48 -17.84 -0.10
C LEU A 22 3.10 -17.96 1.38
N PRO A 23 3.60 -18.95 2.13
CA PRO A 23 3.34 -19.03 3.57
C PRO A 23 4.10 -17.92 4.28
N TYR A 24 3.40 -17.08 5.07
CA TYR A 24 3.99 -15.98 5.81
C TYR A 24 3.39 -15.81 7.19
N GLU A 25 4.09 -15.05 8.04
CA GLU A 25 3.61 -14.57 9.34
C GLU A 25 3.54 -13.04 9.32
N VAL A 26 2.68 -12.45 10.12
CA VAL A 26 2.56 -10.99 10.24
C VAL A 26 3.25 -10.52 11.50
N VAL A 27 4.20 -9.60 11.36
CA VAL A 27 4.82 -8.86 12.46
C VAL A 27 4.84 -7.39 12.08
N ALA A 28 3.86 -6.62 12.56
CA ALA A 28 3.81 -5.19 12.27
C ALA A 28 5.07 -4.47 12.79
N ALA A 29 5.66 -3.63 11.95
CA ALA A 29 6.76 -2.78 12.35
C ALA A 29 6.21 -1.64 13.22
N ASP A 30 6.85 -1.43 14.38
CA ASP A 30 6.59 -0.30 15.27
C ASP A 30 7.67 0.76 15.00
N ILE A 31 7.36 1.72 14.15
CA ILE A 31 8.23 2.84 13.78
C ILE A 31 7.44 4.14 13.79
N ASP A 32 8.13 5.24 14.01
CA ASP A 32 7.57 6.58 13.80
C ASP A 32 7.60 6.89 12.29
N GLU A 33 6.44 6.93 11.65
CA GLU A 33 6.33 7.20 10.22
C GLU A 33 6.50 8.69 9.88
N SER A 34 6.45 9.60 10.87
CA SER A 34 6.54 11.04 10.66
C SER A 34 7.97 11.53 10.38
N VAL A 35 8.97 10.71 10.69
CA VAL A 35 10.41 11.07 10.52
C VAL A 35 10.81 11.36 9.06
N HIS A 36 9.95 11.05 8.10
CA HIS A 36 10.17 11.25 6.68
C HIS A 36 9.12 12.15 6.03
N ASP A 37 8.39 12.95 6.81
CA ASP A 37 7.33 13.84 6.31
C ASP A 37 7.85 14.99 5.44
N ASP A 38 9.14 15.33 5.55
CA ASP A 38 9.82 16.35 4.77
C ASP A 38 10.30 15.89 3.38
N LEU A 39 10.26 14.58 3.13
CA LEU A 39 10.68 14.00 1.85
C LEU A 39 9.55 14.05 0.81
N ASP A 40 9.94 14.04 -0.47
CA ASP A 40 8.95 13.83 -1.51
C ASP A 40 8.34 12.42 -1.41
N VAL A 41 7.14 12.25 -2.02
CA VAL A 41 6.33 11.03 -1.87
C VAL A 41 7.11 9.77 -2.27
N SER A 42 7.92 9.84 -3.32
CA SER A 42 8.65 8.69 -3.85
C SER A 42 9.81 8.29 -2.93
N GLU A 43 10.55 9.23 -2.41
CA GLU A 43 11.61 8.97 -1.43
C GLU A 43 11.04 8.49 -0.10
N ARG A 44 9.97 9.14 0.36
CA ARG A 44 9.31 8.82 1.62
C ARG A 44 8.88 7.36 1.69
N VAL A 45 8.14 6.86 0.69
CA VAL A 45 7.66 5.46 0.71
C VAL A 45 8.79 4.44 0.69
N VAL A 46 9.89 4.73 -0.01
CA VAL A 46 11.07 3.84 -0.05
C VAL A 46 11.77 3.82 1.31
N LYS A 47 11.94 4.97 1.96
CA LYS A 47 12.54 5.07 3.30
C LYS A 47 11.69 4.36 4.34
N LEU A 48 10.38 4.61 4.36
CA LEU A 48 9.46 3.96 5.30
C LEU A 48 9.44 2.43 5.12
N ALA A 49 9.46 1.95 3.88
CA ALA A 49 9.53 0.51 3.62
C ALA A 49 10.84 -0.09 4.13
N ALA A 50 11.98 0.58 3.91
CA ALA A 50 13.28 0.13 4.40
C ALA A 50 13.32 0.09 5.93
N ASP A 51 12.87 1.15 6.61
CA ASP A 51 12.88 1.22 8.07
C ASP A 51 11.98 0.17 8.72
N LYS A 52 10.78 -0.07 8.14
CA LYS A 52 9.88 -1.16 8.55
C LYS A 52 10.56 -2.52 8.40
N CYS A 53 11.19 -2.76 7.25
CA CYS A 53 11.90 -4.00 6.96
C CYS A 53 13.04 -4.23 7.95
N ASP A 54 13.93 -3.25 8.12
CA ASP A 54 15.10 -3.36 8.97
C ASP A 54 14.74 -3.50 10.45
N THR A 55 13.67 -2.83 10.91
CA THR A 55 13.18 -2.94 12.29
C THR A 55 12.75 -4.37 12.62
N VAL A 56 12.07 -5.03 11.70
CA VAL A 56 11.62 -6.42 11.89
C VAL A 56 12.77 -7.40 11.63
N ALA A 57 13.60 -7.17 10.61
CA ALA A 57 14.74 -8.05 10.29
C ALA A 57 15.75 -8.15 11.43
N ARG A 58 16.00 -7.05 12.17
CA ARG A 58 16.85 -7.09 13.39
C ARG A 58 16.33 -8.04 14.47
N LYS A 59 15.01 -8.19 14.59
CA LYS A 59 14.35 -9.11 15.54
C LYS A 59 14.32 -10.55 15.02
N TYR A 60 14.31 -10.72 13.69
CA TYR A 60 14.15 -12.01 13.01
C TYR A 60 15.23 -12.24 11.93
N PRO A 61 16.53 -12.21 12.29
CA PRO A 61 17.63 -12.23 11.30
C PRO A 61 17.74 -13.51 10.48
N ALA A 62 17.09 -14.58 10.89
CA ALA A 62 17.06 -15.86 10.17
C ALA A 62 15.85 -16.01 9.23
N HIS A 63 15.00 -14.96 9.08
CA HIS A 63 13.78 -14.99 8.30
C HIS A 63 13.85 -13.98 7.16
N ILE A 64 13.12 -14.25 6.08
CA ILE A 64 12.88 -13.26 5.02
C ILE A 64 11.86 -12.27 5.56
N VAL A 65 12.13 -10.97 5.42
CA VAL A 65 11.20 -9.92 5.85
C VAL A 65 10.82 -9.08 4.66
N ILE A 66 9.51 -8.93 4.44
CA ILE A 66 8.93 -8.09 3.39
C ILE A 66 8.21 -6.92 4.06
N ALA A 67 8.53 -5.72 3.64
CA ALA A 67 7.86 -4.50 4.06
C ALA A 67 7.47 -3.66 2.84
N ALA A 68 6.40 -2.90 2.95
CA ALA A 68 6.04 -1.92 1.93
C ALA A 68 5.28 -0.75 2.55
N ASP A 69 5.47 0.41 1.96
CA ASP A 69 4.71 1.62 2.24
C ASP A 69 4.14 2.20 0.96
N THR A 70 2.92 2.78 1.03
CA THR A 70 2.21 3.22 -0.17
C THR A 70 1.53 4.55 0.09
N LEU A 71 1.77 5.50 -0.78
CA LEU A 71 1.09 6.79 -0.81
C LEU A 71 0.50 7.04 -2.20
N THR A 72 -0.63 7.72 -2.21
CA THR A 72 -1.31 8.16 -3.43
C THR A 72 -1.26 9.68 -3.50
N ALA A 73 -0.92 10.22 -4.65
CA ALA A 73 -0.93 11.66 -4.86
C ALA A 73 -1.61 12.03 -6.18
N ASP A 74 -2.30 13.16 -6.20
CA ASP A 74 -2.85 13.70 -7.42
C ASP A 74 -1.81 14.55 -8.20
N LYS A 75 -2.21 15.05 -9.36
CA LYS A 75 -1.37 15.90 -10.23
C LYS A 75 -0.97 17.24 -9.60
N THR A 76 -1.62 17.66 -8.53
CA THR A 76 -1.30 18.91 -7.79
C THR A 76 -0.27 18.66 -6.68
N GLY A 77 0.05 17.39 -6.39
CA GLY A 77 0.89 16.97 -5.29
C GLY A 77 0.13 16.75 -3.97
N LEU A 78 -1.21 16.83 -4.00
CA LEU A 78 -2.02 16.48 -2.82
C LEU A 78 -1.90 14.99 -2.54
N VAL A 79 -1.41 14.66 -1.35
CA VAL A 79 -1.25 13.27 -0.89
C VAL A 79 -2.50 12.82 -0.16
N TYR A 80 -3.04 11.69 -0.59
CA TYR A 80 -4.16 11.01 0.08
C TYR A 80 -3.62 10.04 1.12
N THR A 81 -3.78 10.39 2.39
CA THR A 81 -3.35 9.58 3.53
C THR A 81 -4.47 8.67 4.05
N LYS A 82 -4.16 7.86 5.04
CA LYS A 82 -5.18 7.11 5.81
C LYS A 82 -6.13 8.09 6.49
N LEU A 83 -7.42 7.79 6.45
CA LEU A 83 -8.44 8.59 7.12
C LEU A 83 -8.36 8.36 8.63
N THR A 84 -8.35 9.45 9.39
CA THR A 84 -8.26 9.45 10.85
C THR A 84 -9.39 10.27 11.45
N GLY A 85 -9.79 9.94 12.67
CA GLY A 85 -10.73 10.77 13.44
C GLY A 85 -11.99 11.15 12.68
N ASP A 86 -12.16 12.47 12.47
CA ASP A 86 -13.35 13.07 11.86
C ASP A 86 -13.26 13.20 10.32
N ASP A 87 -12.22 12.64 9.69
CA ASP A 87 -12.12 12.62 8.22
C ASP A 87 -13.35 11.95 7.61
N ASP A 88 -13.94 12.61 6.62
CA ASP A 88 -15.12 12.11 5.92
C ASP A 88 -14.71 11.26 4.69
N PRO A 89 -14.92 9.94 4.72
CA PRO A 89 -14.63 9.07 3.59
C PRO A 89 -15.37 9.45 2.31
N PHE A 90 -16.56 10.01 2.43
CA PHE A 90 -17.35 10.45 1.27
C PHE A 90 -16.65 11.60 0.54
N GLN A 91 -16.11 12.57 1.26
CA GLN A 91 -15.38 13.69 0.67
C GLN A 91 -14.09 13.24 -0.01
N THR A 92 -13.38 12.29 0.59
CA THR A 92 -12.19 11.70 -0.03
C THR A 92 -12.53 10.98 -1.34
N ALA A 93 -13.58 10.17 -1.35
CA ALA A 93 -14.04 9.48 -2.54
C ALA A 93 -14.52 10.48 -3.62
N LEU A 94 -15.24 11.54 -3.22
CA LEU A 94 -15.66 12.60 -4.12
C LEU A 94 -14.47 13.30 -4.78
N GLY A 95 -13.42 13.58 -4.01
CA GLY A 95 -12.17 14.18 -4.52
C GLY A 95 -11.45 13.30 -5.55
N LEU A 96 -11.62 11.98 -5.50
CA LEU A 96 -11.03 11.02 -6.44
C LEU A 96 -11.89 10.80 -7.69
N SER A 97 -13.16 11.22 -7.69
CA SER A 97 -14.10 11.03 -8.80
C SER A 97 -13.59 11.65 -10.10
N GLY A 98 -13.42 10.84 -11.14
CA GLY A 98 -12.92 11.28 -12.46
C GLY A 98 -11.44 11.69 -12.47
N GLN A 99 -10.71 11.53 -11.37
CA GLN A 99 -9.32 11.91 -11.26
C GLN A 99 -8.37 10.80 -11.77
N THR A 100 -7.19 11.26 -12.14
CA THR A 100 -6.02 10.41 -12.35
C THR A 100 -5.03 10.68 -11.22
N VAL A 101 -4.62 9.64 -10.52
CA VAL A 101 -3.69 9.74 -9.39
C VAL A 101 -2.46 8.86 -9.62
N GLY A 102 -1.31 9.31 -9.13
CA GLY A 102 -0.11 8.50 -9.02
C GLY A 102 -0.12 7.69 -7.73
N VAL A 103 0.27 6.43 -7.81
CA VAL A 103 0.48 5.56 -6.65
C VAL A 103 1.96 5.22 -6.57
N PHE A 104 2.55 5.51 -5.42
CA PHE A 104 3.95 5.30 -5.13
C PHE A 104 4.05 4.26 -4.02
N THR A 105 4.72 3.14 -4.32
CA THR A 105 4.91 2.07 -3.35
C THR A 105 6.40 1.76 -3.19
N GLY A 106 6.94 2.10 -2.02
CA GLY A 106 8.22 1.58 -1.58
C GLY A 106 8.06 0.11 -1.15
N CYS A 107 8.94 -0.77 -1.60
CA CYS A 107 8.99 -2.14 -1.15
C CYS A 107 10.43 -2.51 -0.78
N ALA A 108 10.59 -3.14 0.38
CA ALA A 108 11.86 -3.63 0.89
C ALA A 108 11.75 -5.12 1.22
N ILE A 109 12.78 -5.87 0.89
CA ILE A 109 12.92 -7.28 1.24
C ILE A 109 14.29 -7.54 1.84
N TYR A 110 14.31 -8.08 3.05
CA TYR A 110 15.51 -8.59 3.68
C TYR A 110 15.59 -10.10 3.48
N ILE A 111 16.76 -10.58 3.06
CA ILE A 111 17.06 -12.00 2.89
C ILE A 111 18.29 -12.33 3.74
N PRO A 112 18.21 -13.34 4.63
CA PRO A 112 19.35 -13.77 5.44
C PRO A 112 20.60 -14.03 4.59
N GLY A 113 21.71 -13.40 4.97
CA GLY A 113 22.98 -13.51 4.25
C GLY A 113 23.11 -12.67 2.96
N LYS A 114 22.03 -12.13 2.42
CA LYS A 114 22.05 -11.25 1.24
C LYS A 114 21.79 -9.77 1.59
N GLY A 115 21.22 -9.49 2.79
CA GLY A 115 20.88 -8.13 3.23
C GLY A 115 19.52 -7.63 2.72
N THR A 116 19.27 -6.33 2.84
CA THR A 116 18.03 -5.67 2.41
C THR A 116 18.18 -5.09 1.01
N LYS A 117 17.19 -5.33 0.17
CA LYS A 117 16.98 -4.64 -1.12
C LYS A 117 15.67 -3.90 -1.10
N ASN A 118 15.63 -2.73 -1.72
CA ASN A 118 14.42 -1.94 -1.84
C ASN A 118 14.24 -1.41 -3.26
N ILE A 119 12.98 -1.08 -3.59
CA ILE A 119 12.59 -0.42 -4.84
C ILE A 119 11.52 0.62 -4.60
N LEU A 120 11.36 1.51 -5.57
CA LEU A 120 10.14 2.27 -5.81
C LEU A 120 9.36 1.58 -6.93
N SER A 121 8.11 1.23 -6.66
CA SER A 121 7.14 0.82 -7.67
C SER A 121 6.14 1.96 -7.87
N THR A 122 5.86 2.30 -9.12
CA THR A 122 4.91 3.35 -9.47
C THR A 122 3.78 2.78 -10.32
N ALA A 123 2.58 3.32 -10.11
CA ALA A 123 1.43 3.06 -10.94
C ALA A 123 0.60 4.34 -11.09
N THR A 124 -0.24 4.37 -12.11
CA THR A 124 -1.23 5.42 -12.31
C THR A 124 -2.61 4.79 -12.31
N ILE A 125 -3.53 5.34 -11.52
CA ILE A 125 -4.92 4.92 -11.49
C ILE A 125 -5.78 6.05 -12.02
N ARG A 126 -6.63 5.75 -13.02
CA ARG A 126 -7.67 6.62 -13.49
C ARG A 126 -9.02 6.11 -12.99
N TYR A 127 -9.75 6.97 -12.29
CA TYR A 127 -11.08 6.69 -11.79
C TYR A 127 -12.15 7.18 -12.75
N GLN A 128 -13.25 6.43 -12.81
CA GLN A 128 -14.49 6.90 -13.47
C GLN A 128 -15.10 8.08 -12.67
N SER A 129 -16.01 8.80 -13.30
CA SER A 129 -16.87 9.76 -12.58
C SER A 129 -17.87 8.99 -11.71
N PHE A 130 -17.87 9.28 -10.41
CA PHE A 130 -18.73 8.60 -9.45
C PHE A 130 -20.10 9.26 -9.38
N THR A 131 -21.15 8.47 -9.31
CA THR A 131 -22.49 8.94 -8.96
C THR A 131 -22.60 9.10 -7.44
N GLU A 132 -23.57 9.89 -6.98
CA GLU A 132 -23.83 10.02 -5.55
C GLU A 132 -24.17 8.65 -4.90
N GLU A 133 -24.87 7.79 -5.62
CA GLU A 133 -25.18 6.43 -5.15
C GLU A 133 -23.92 5.59 -4.98
N ASN A 134 -22.99 5.63 -5.95
CA ASN A 134 -21.69 4.95 -5.84
C ASN A 134 -20.91 5.44 -4.61
N LEU A 135 -20.84 6.77 -4.42
CA LEU A 135 -20.15 7.38 -3.29
C LEU A 135 -20.75 6.98 -1.94
N ARG A 136 -22.08 6.99 -1.81
CA ARG A 136 -22.75 6.55 -0.58
C ARG A 136 -22.51 5.07 -0.27
N ARG A 137 -22.48 4.22 -1.29
CA ARG A 137 -22.20 2.80 -1.14
C ARG A 137 -20.75 2.56 -0.70
N LEU A 138 -19.79 3.27 -1.28
CA LEU A 138 -18.37 3.16 -0.92
C LEU A 138 -18.08 3.70 0.47
N ALA A 139 -18.70 4.81 0.82
CA ALA A 139 -18.52 5.49 2.10
C ALA A 139 -19.40 4.93 3.22
N SER A 140 -20.02 3.75 3.03
CA SER A 140 -20.82 3.13 4.08
C SER A 140 -19.95 2.62 5.23
N ASP A 141 -20.44 2.72 6.46
CA ASP A 141 -19.76 2.24 7.67
C ASP A 141 -19.54 0.71 7.66
N ASP A 142 -20.24 0.00 6.77
CA ASP A 142 -20.09 -1.45 6.58
C ASP A 142 -18.80 -1.85 5.85
N ASN A 143 -18.07 -0.88 5.26
CA ASN A 143 -16.79 -1.14 4.61
C ASN A 143 -15.64 -1.08 5.63
N PRO A 144 -15.06 -2.23 6.06
CA PRO A 144 -14.03 -2.26 7.10
C PRO A 144 -12.72 -1.59 6.66
N ASN A 145 -12.53 -1.35 5.38
CA ASN A 145 -11.31 -0.80 4.82
C ASN A 145 -11.42 0.68 4.45
N ILE A 146 -12.58 1.30 4.67
CA ILE A 146 -12.86 2.67 4.25
C ILE A 146 -11.81 3.69 4.73
N ARG A 147 -11.18 3.44 5.87
CA ARG A 147 -10.17 4.32 6.46
C ARG A 147 -8.72 3.94 6.10
N SER A 148 -8.52 2.95 5.26
CA SER A 148 -7.17 2.45 4.91
C SER A 148 -6.41 3.34 3.90
N GLY A 149 -6.90 4.53 3.61
CA GLY A 149 -6.37 5.47 2.62
C GLY A 149 -7.17 5.43 1.31
N ALA A 150 -6.75 6.21 0.32
CA ALA A 150 -7.47 6.37 -0.95
C ALA A 150 -7.79 5.04 -1.65
N LEU A 151 -6.90 4.06 -1.56
CA LEU A 151 -7.10 2.73 -2.17
C LEU A 151 -7.96 1.80 -1.32
N GLY A 152 -8.02 2.00 0.00
CA GLY A 152 -8.85 1.20 0.90
C GLY A 152 -10.35 1.37 0.62
N ILE A 153 -10.77 2.54 0.17
CA ILE A 153 -12.15 2.83 -0.22
C ILE A 153 -12.57 1.99 -1.43
N PHE A 154 -11.64 1.66 -2.32
CA PHE A 154 -11.90 1.02 -3.60
C PHE A 154 -11.55 -0.47 -3.64
N TYR A 155 -11.27 -1.06 -2.49
CA TYR A 155 -10.84 -2.46 -2.42
C TYR A 155 -11.99 -3.46 -2.59
N ASP A 156 -13.20 -3.15 -2.13
CA ASP A 156 -14.35 -4.04 -2.29
C ASP A 156 -14.82 -4.12 -3.76
N ALA A 157 -15.61 -5.12 -4.09
CA ALA A 157 -16.07 -5.34 -5.46
C ALA A 157 -16.74 -4.11 -6.10
N PRO A 158 -17.58 -3.32 -5.39
CA PRO A 158 -18.09 -2.05 -5.91
C PRO A 158 -16.99 -1.03 -6.20
N GLY A 159 -15.93 -0.98 -5.38
CA GLY A 159 -14.81 -0.06 -5.57
C GLY A 159 -13.98 -0.37 -6.81
N PHE A 160 -13.74 -1.64 -7.12
CA PHE A 160 -13.04 -2.02 -8.34
C PHE A 160 -13.76 -1.58 -9.62
N THR A 161 -15.07 -1.51 -9.61
CA THR A 161 -15.85 -1.07 -10.79
C THR A 161 -15.69 0.43 -11.07
N LEU A 162 -15.13 1.18 -10.13
CA LEU A 162 -14.91 2.63 -10.28
C LEU A 162 -13.52 2.98 -10.83
N ILE A 163 -12.63 1.99 -10.92
CA ILE A 163 -11.34 2.14 -11.59
C ILE A 163 -11.56 1.93 -13.09
N GLU A 164 -11.23 2.95 -13.88
CA GLU A 164 -11.31 2.87 -15.34
C GLU A 164 -10.06 2.21 -15.93
N HIS A 165 -8.89 2.58 -15.39
CA HIS A 165 -7.61 2.13 -15.91
C HIS A 165 -6.52 2.13 -14.83
N ILE A 166 -5.64 1.15 -14.90
CA ILE A 166 -4.39 1.09 -14.12
C ILE A 166 -3.24 0.93 -15.09
N GLU A 167 -2.23 1.78 -14.99
CA GLU A 167 -0.97 1.69 -15.71
C GLU A 167 0.18 1.46 -14.72
N GLY A 168 1.13 0.58 -15.05
CA GLY A 168 2.25 0.20 -14.19
C GLY A 168 1.99 -1.09 -13.41
N SER A 169 2.64 -1.24 -12.23
CA SER A 169 2.50 -2.43 -11.40
C SER A 169 1.09 -2.56 -10.81
N TYR A 170 0.35 -3.59 -11.20
CA TYR A 170 -0.99 -3.85 -10.67
C TYR A 170 -0.96 -4.12 -9.16
N THR A 171 -0.12 -5.05 -8.71
CA THR A 171 -0.02 -5.37 -7.28
C THR A 171 0.68 -4.27 -6.49
N GLY A 172 1.60 -3.53 -7.11
CA GLY A 172 2.20 -2.31 -6.57
C GLY A 172 1.18 -1.21 -6.35
N ALA A 173 0.20 -1.04 -7.26
CA ALA A 173 -0.90 -0.09 -7.09
C ALA A 173 -1.74 -0.37 -5.83
N PHE A 174 -1.82 -1.63 -5.40
CA PHE A 174 -2.50 -2.05 -4.18
C PHE A 174 -1.56 -2.26 -2.99
N GLY A 175 -0.30 -1.84 -3.13
CA GLY A 175 0.63 -1.66 -2.02
C GLY A 175 1.65 -2.76 -1.78
N LEU A 176 1.77 -3.76 -2.68
CA LEU A 176 2.83 -4.77 -2.60
C LEU A 176 3.21 -5.26 -4.01
N PRO A 177 4.30 -4.78 -4.60
CA PRO A 177 4.73 -5.16 -5.95
C PRO A 177 5.29 -6.60 -5.96
N MET A 178 4.42 -7.57 -6.26
CA MET A 178 4.76 -9.00 -6.19
C MET A 178 5.78 -9.43 -7.23
N GLU A 179 5.86 -8.75 -8.36
CA GLU A 179 6.90 -8.96 -9.37
C GLU A 179 8.31 -8.74 -8.80
N PHE A 180 8.47 -7.74 -7.92
CA PHE A 180 9.73 -7.54 -7.22
C PHE A 180 9.96 -8.61 -6.14
N VAL A 181 8.93 -8.92 -5.37
CA VAL A 181 9.03 -9.93 -4.29
C VAL A 181 9.46 -11.27 -4.87
N TYR A 182 8.81 -11.78 -5.91
CA TYR A 182 9.18 -13.04 -6.54
C TYR A 182 10.61 -13.02 -7.10
N ALA A 183 11.00 -11.95 -7.79
CA ALA A 183 12.37 -11.81 -8.33
C ALA A 183 13.48 -11.82 -7.25
N GLN A 184 13.15 -11.64 -5.98
CA GLN A 184 14.12 -11.73 -4.89
C GLN A 184 14.09 -13.10 -4.19
N LEU A 185 13.01 -13.87 -4.33
CA LEU A 185 12.86 -15.19 -3.71
C LEU A 185 13.46 -16.31 -4.57
N ASP A 186 13.59 -16.07 -5.88
CA ASP A 186 14.29 -16.97 -6.82
C ASP A 186 15.80 -16.88 -6.65
#